data_8dfccaf0c9c482411c7e5d7bf6852854
#
_entry.id   8dfccaf0c9c482411c7e5d7bf6852854
#
_cell.length_a   1.000
_cell.length_b   1.000
_cell.length_c   1.000
_cell.angle_alpha   90.00
_cell.angle_beta   90.00
_cell.angle_gamma   90.00
#
_symmetry.space_group_name_H-M   'P 1'
#
loop_
_entity.id
_entity.type
_entity.pdbx_description
1 polymer ?
#
loop_
_entity_poly.entity_id
_entity_poly.type
_entity_poly.pdbx_seq_one_letter_code
_entity_poly.pdbx_strand_id
1 'polypeptide(L)'
;MLNLCLFIKVKRGIELAIRKIVEHPAPVLKQMCEEVVKFDKKLAKLLDDMYDTMVEADGVGLAAPQIGKAVRVAIVDMGEGQDVIEMVNPVVTAIGGSEVEIEGCLSFPGLYGEVERPFFVRVEAQERDGSLYEIDAEDYEARAILHAIDHLNGVLFDSKIIRVVDPAEFEEMDEEEEASDHD
;
A
#
# COMPACT_ATOMS: atom_id res chain seq x y z
N MET A 1 28.70 11.58 -12.93
CA MET A 1 29.17 10.43 -12.12
C MET A 1 28.86 10.76 -10.66
N LEU A 2 27.63 10.52 -10.21
CA LEU A 2 27.30 10.57 -8.79
C LEU A 2 27.02 9.14 -8.34
N ASN A 3 27.82 8.69 -7.37
CA ASN A 3 27.66 7.42 -6.68
C ASN A 3 26.36 7.45 -5.87
N LEU A 4 25.35 6.75 -6.34
CA LEU A 4 24.19 6.38 -5.52
C LEU A 4 24.68 5.37 -4.49
N CYS A 5 24.92 5.85 -3.26
CA CYS A 5 25.37 5.04 -2.15
C CYS A 5 24.19 4.21 -1.67
N LEU A 6 24.16 2.96 -2.11
CA LEU A 6 23.22 1.94 -1.67
C LEU A 6 23.41 1.72 -0.16
N PHE A 7 22.59 2.39 0.67
CA PHE A 7 22.50 2.08 2.11
C PHE A 7 21.70 0.79 2.30
N ILE A 8 22.36 -0.34 2.08
CA ILE A 8 21.84 -1.62 2.58
C ILE A 8 21.92 -1.55 4.11
N LYS A 9 20.80 -1.24 4.76
CA LYS A 9 20.63 -1.49 6.19
C LYS A 9 20.62 -3.01 6.41
N VAL A 10 21.80 -3.58 6.62
CA VAL A 10 21.93 -4.94 7.13
C VAL A 10 21.38 -4.95 8.56
N LYS A 11 20.10 -5.18 8.74
CA LYS A 11 19.55 -5.62 10.02
C LYS A 11 20.01 -7.05 10.26
N ARG A 12 20.80 -7.24 11.32
CA ARG A 12 21.33 -8.47 11.89
C ARG A 12 20.51 -9.71 11.53
N GLY A 13 21.05 -10.58 10.64
CA GLY A 13 20.76 -12.03 10.65
C GLY A 13 19.32 -12.46 10.36
N ILE A 14 18.46 -11.61 9.83
CA ILE A 14 17.13 -11.96 9.35
C ILE A 14 17.27 -12.16 7.85
N GLU A 15 17.02 -13.37 7.39
CA GLU A 15 16.92 -13.70 5.97
C GLU A 15 15.69 -12.93 5.43
N LEU A 16 15.92 -11.91 4.60
CA LEU A 16 14.87 -11.13 3.92
C LEU A 16 14.02 -12.11 3.11
N ALA A 17 12.76 -12.27 3.46
CA ALA A 17 11.86 -13.18 2.76
C ALA A 17 10.93 -12.40 1.82
N ILE A 18 11.51 -11.88 0.74
CA ILE A 18 10.74 -11.26 -0.35
C ILE A 18 9.71 -12.27 -0.87
N ARG A 19 8.44 -11.88 -0.86
CA ARG A 19 7.33 -12.68 -1.35
C ARG A 19 7.03 -12.35 -2.80
N LYS A 20 6.55 -13.34 -3.54
CA LYS A 20 6.07 -13.08 -4.90
C LYS A 20 4.76 -12.30 -4.83
N ILE A 21 4.71 -11.16 -5.51
CA ILE A 21 3.47 -10.41 -5.72
C ILE A 21 2.56 -11.20 -6.65
N VAL A 22 1.31 -11.29 -6.26
CA VAL A 22 0.24 -11.97 -7.01
C VAL A 22 -0.43 -10.95 -7.91
N GLU A 23 -0.51 -11.26 -9.20
CA GLU A 23 -1.11 -10.41 -10.21
C GLU A 23 -2.55 -10.82 -10.55
N HIS A 24 -3.34 -9.85 -11.00
CA HIS A 24 -4.65 -10.10 -11.59
C HIS A 24 -4.51 -11.03 -12.82
N PRO A 25 -5.42 -12.02 -13.01
CA PRO A 25 -6.71 -12.22 -12.35
C PRO A 25 -6.72 -13.27 -11.22
N ALA A 26 -5.67 -13.38 -10.43
CA ALA A 26 -5.61 -14.40 -9.37
C ALA A 26 -6.81 -14.31 -8.40
N PRO A 27 -7.49 -15.45 -8.09
CA PRO A 27 -8.72 -15.45 -7.31
C PRO A 27 -8.57 -14.88 -5.89
N VAL A 28 -7.39 -15.00 -5.27
CA VAL A 28 -7.13 -14.50 -3.92
C VAL A 28 -7.31 -12.99 -3.81
N LEU A 29 -7.06 -12.23 -4.88
CA LEU A 29 -7.21 -10.77 -4.91
C LEU A 29 -8.67 -10.30 -4.82
N LYS A 30 -9.64 -11.19 -5.14
CA LYS A 30 -11.09 -10.90 -5.09
C LYS A 30 -11.78 -11.51 -3.88
N GLN A 31 -11.02 -12.06 -2.94
CA GLN A 31 -11.56 -12.64 -1.72
C GLN A 31 -11.65 -11.59 -0.62
N MET A 32 -12.75 -11.61 0.12
CA MET A 32 -12.79 -10.92 1.40
C MET A 32 -11.82 -11.61 2.37
N CYS A 33 -10.94 -10.84 2.96
CA CYS A 33 -9.92 -11.33 3.86
C CYS A 33 -10.48 -11.67 5.25
N GLU A 34 -9.94 -12.73 5.85
CA GLU A 34 -10.29 -13.16 7.20
C GLU A 34 -9.63 -12.26 8.25
N GLU A 35 -10.31 -12.03 9.38
CA GLU A 35 -9.75 -11.30 10.50
C GLU A 35 -8.60 -12.05 11.15
N VAL A 36 -7.59 -11.30 11.56
CA VAL A 36 -6.48 -11.80 12.38
C VAL A 36 -6.98 -11.93 13.82
N VAL A 37 -6.95 -13.15 14.35
CA VAL A 37 -7.36 -13.45 15.73
C VAL A 37 -6.17 -13.78 16.64
N LYS A 38 -4.97 -13.92 16.08
CA LYS A 38 -3.74 -14.26 16.82
C LYS A 38 -2.62 -13.29 16.50
N PHE A 39 -2.18 -12.57 17.51
CA PHE A 39 -1.09 -11.60 17.48
C PHE A 39 0.18 -12.28 17.98
N ASP A 40 0.81 -13.05 17.11
CA ASP A 40 1.96 -13.89 17.44
C ASP A 40 3.17 -13.61 16.52
N LYS A 41 4.25 -14.37 16.71
CA LYS A 41 5.46 -14.25 15.89
C LYS A 41 5.23 -14.51 14.39
N LYS A 42 4.14 -15.20 14.01
CA LYS A 42 3.84 -15.45 12.60
C LYS A 42 3.24 -14.19 11.95
N LEU A 43 2.40 -13.46 12.70
CA LEU A 43 1.91 -12.15 12.27
C LEU A 43 3.05 -11.15 12.13
N ALA A 44 3.91 -11.06 13.16
CA ALA A 44 5.08 -10.17 13.11
C ALA A 44 5.96 -10.48 11.89
N LYS A 45 6.25 -11.77 11.64
CA LYS A 45 7.00 -12.17 10.45
C LYS A 45 6.28 -11.84 9.14
N LEU A 46 4.96 -11.96 9.09
CA LEU A 46 4.18 -11.59 7.90
C LEU A 46 4.32 -10.10 7.59
N LEU A 47 4.21 -9.24 8.61
CA LEU A 47 4.39 -7.78 8.47
C LEU A 47 5.81 -7.43 7.99
N ASP A 48 6.84 -8.07 8.59
CA ASP A 48 8.22 -7.89 8.16
C ASP A 48 8.43 -8.34 6.69
N ASP A 49 7.92 -9.53 6.30
CA ASP A 49 8.00 -10.04 4.93
C ASP A 49 7.22 -9.13 3.93
N MET A 50 6.10 -8.54 4.36
CA MET A 50 5.31 -7.59 3.55
C MET A 50 6.10 -6.31 3.32
N TYR A 51 6.71 -5.76 4.36
CA TYR A 51 7.53 -4.55 4.25
C TYR A 51 8.70 -4.75 3.29
N ASP A 52 9.48 -5.81 3.48
CA ASP A 52 10.61 -6.14 2.61
C ASP A 52 10.16 -6.31 1.14
N THR A 53 9.00 -6.94 0.93
CA THR A 53 8.42 -7.15 -0.42
C THR A 53 7.97 -5.84 -1.05
N MET A 54 7.32 -4.97 -0.29
CA MET A 54 6.85 -3.66 -0.74
C MET A 54 8.01 -2.77 -1.18
N VAL A 55 9.05 -2.67 -0.36
CA VAL A 55 10.26 -1.88 -0.66
C VAL A 55 11.00 -2.42 -1.89
N GLU A 56 11.14 -3.74 -2.04
CA GLU A 56 11.77 -4.34 -3.23
C GLU A 56 11.00 -4.08 -4.52
N ALA A 57 9.68 -3.86 -4.40
CA ALA A 57 8.80 -3.59 -5.53
C ALA A 57 8.56 -2.09 -5.78
N ASP A 58 9.31 -1.19 -5.11
CA ASP A 58 9.15 0.27 -5.16
C ASP A 58 7.70 0.72 -4.90
N GLY A 59 6.99 -0.01 -3.99
CA GLY A 59 5.61 0.28 -3.64
C GLY A 59 5.50 1.13 -2.36
N VAL A 60 4.47 1.96 -2.28
CA VAL A 60 4.12 2.76 -1.09
C VAL A 60 3.14 2.04 -0.17
N GLY A 61 2.54 0.95 -0.61
CA GLY A 61 1.61 0.14 0.17
C GLY A 61 1.51 -1.30 -0.33
N LEU A 62 1.19 -2.21 0.58
CA LEU A 62 0.98 -3.62 0.26
C LEU A 62 -0.07 -4.23 1.19
N ALA A 63 -1.02 -4.96 0.62
CA ALA A 63 -2.00 -5.75 1.35
C ALA A 63 -1.68 -7.25 1.27
N ALA A 64 -1.98 -7.98 2.33
CA ALA A 64 -1.68 -9.41 2.42
C ALA A 64 -2.21 -10.27 1.26
N PRO A 65 -3.41 -10.04 0.67
CA PRO A 65 -3.85 -10.77 -0.51
C PRO A 65 -2.93 -10.58 -1.72
N GLN A 66 -2.19 -9.46 -1.83
CA GLN A 66 -1.23 -9.24 -2.90
C GLN A 66 0.03 -10.13 -2.79
N ILE A 67 0.24 -10.79 -1.66
CA ILE A 67 1.25 -11.84 -1.49
C ILE A 67 0.60 -13.23 -1.23
N GLY A 68 -0.65 -13.39 -1.65
CA GLY A 68 -1.37 -14.66 -1.59
C GLY A 68 -1.91 -15.05 -0.21
N LYS A 69 -2.08 -14.09 0.71
CA LYS A 69 -2.60 -14.30 2.06
C LYS A 69 -3.93 -13.57 2.25
N ALA A 70 -5.04 -14.31 2.29
CA ALA A 70 -6.37 -13.73 2.48
C ALA A 70 -6.66 -13.40 3.96
N VAL A 71 -5.83 -12.54 4.57
CA VAL A 71 -5.98 -12.06 5.95
C VAL A 71 -6.00 -10.53 5.98
N ARG A 72 -6.69 -9.94 6.95
CA ARG A 72 -6.86 -8.48 7.07
C ARG A 72 -5.60 -7.81 7.64
N VAL A 73 -4.55 -7.74 6.82
CA VAL A 73 -3.28 -7.09 7.13
C VAL A 73 -2.86 -6.25 5.93
N ALA A 74 -2.48 -5.02 6.18
CA ALA A 74 -1.93 -4.10 5.18
C ALA A 74 -0.84 -3.22 5.80
N ILE A 75 0.05 -2.71 4.97
CA ILE A 75 1.09 -1.76 5.33
C ILE A 75 1.12 -0.61 4.34
N VAL A 76 1.48 0.58 4.82
CA VAL A 76 1.72 1.78 4.02
C VAL A 76 2.97 2.46 4.55
N ASP A 77 3.85 2.92 3.65
CA ASP A 77 5.07 3.66 3.95
C ASP A 77 5.16 4.85 3.00
N MET A 78 5.05 6.04 3.54
CA MET A 78 5.11 7.30 2.78
C MET A 78 6.54 7.80 2.59
N GLY A 79 7.54 7.05 3.07
CA GLY A 79 8.96 7.35 2.88
C GLY A 79 9.61 8.11 4.02
N GLU A 80 10.69 8.84 3.70
CA GLU A 80 11.60 9.41 4.70
C GLU A 80 10.91 10.33 5.71
N GLY A 81 11.09 10.01 7.00
CA GLY A 81 10.66 10.81 8.14
C GLY A 81 9.28 10.47 8.68
N GLN A 82 8.59 9.50 8.10
CA GLN A 82 7.34 8.96 8.61
C GLN A 82 7.53 7.52 9.11
N ASP A 83 6.71 7.13 10.08
CA ASP A 83 6.68 5.75 10.56
C ASP A 83 5.83 4.89 9.60
N VAL A 84 6.25 3.65 9.39
CA VAL A 84 5.46 2.68 8.61
C VAL A 84 4.13 2.41 9.31
N ILE A 85 3.04 2.55 8.60
CA ILE A 85 1.69 2.27 9.08
C ILE A 85 1.41 0.78 8.88
N GLU A 86 1.34 0.01 9.97
CA GLU A 86 0.97 -1.40 9.95
C GLU A 86 -0.47 -1.57 10.41
N MET A 87 -1.36 -1.95 9.53
CA MET A 87 -2.79 -2.08 9.82
C MET A 87 -3.20 -3.55 9.90
N VAL A 88 -3.54 -4.01 11.10
CA VAL A 88 -4.17 -5.32 11.31
C VAL A 88 -5.66 -5.09 11.60
N ASN A 89 -6.53 -5.79 10.90
CA ASN A 89 -8.00 -5.67 11.00
C ASN A 89 -8.52 -4.22 10.83
N PRO A 90 -8.06 -3.43 9.83
CA PRO A 90 -8.46 -2.04 9.69
C PRO A 90 -9.95 -1.89 9.40
N VAL A 91 -10.54 -0.85 10.00
CA VAL A 91 -11.94 -0.43 9.82
C VAL A 91 -11.97 1.07 9.56
N VAL A 92 -12.54 1.49 8.44
CA VAL A 92 -12.78 2.91 8.14
C VAL A 92 -13.93 3.40 9.00
N THR A 93 -13.68 4.42 9.83
CA THR A 93 -14.67 5.00 10.76
C THR A 93 -15.18 6.37 10.33
N ALA A 94 -14.39 7.12 9.53
CA ALA A 94 -14.83 8.36 8.91
C ALA A 94 -14.14 8.58 7.56
N ILE A 95 -14.79 9.32 6.68
CA ILE A 95 -14.25 9.81 5.41
C ILE A 95 -14.71 11.26 5.19
N GLY A 96 -13.94 12.03 4.41
CA GLY A 96 -14.28 13.41 4.08
C GLY A 96 -13.62 13.89 2.79
N GLY A 97 -14.25 14.88 2.16
CA GLY A 97 -13.75 15.41 0.88
C GLY A 97 -13.81 14.39 -0.26
N SER A 98 -13.28 14.77 -1.40
CA SER A 98 -13.10 13.90 -2.58
C SER A 98 -12.05 14.52 -3.49
N GLU A 99 -11.21 13.69 -4.07
CA GLU A 99 -10.22 14.08 -5.08
C GLU A 99 -10.07 12.98 -6.13
N VAL A 100 -9.65 13.37 -7.33
CA VAL A 100 -9.38 12.47 -8.45
C VAL A 100 -7.90 12.55 -8.76
N GLU A 101 -7.19 11.43 -8.57
CA GLU A 101 -5.76 11.32 -8.83
C GLU A 101 -5.43 9.99 -9.51
N ILE A 102 -4.23 9.91 -10.07
CA ILE A 102 -3.75 8.69 -10.74
C ILE A 102 -3.32 7.66 -9.70
N GLU A 103 -3.77 6.43 -9.88
CA GLU A 103 -3.34 5.26 -9.12
C GLU A 103 -2.71 4.20 -10.02
N GLY A 104 -1.73 3.51 -9.46
CA GLY A 104 -1.23 2.22 -9.95
C GLY A 104 -1.40 1.14 -8.90
N CYS A 105 -1.11 -0.09 -9.24
CA CYS A 105 -1.18 -1.21 -8.32
C CYS A 105 -0.16 -2.29 -8.66
N LEU A 106 0.62 -2.75 -7.67
CA LEU A 106 1.59 -3.82 -7.85
C LEU A 106 0.98 -5.13 -8.39
N SER A 107 -0.33 -5.35 -8.17
CA SER A 107 -1.07 -6.50 -8.71
C SER A 107 -1.61 -6.29 -10.14
N PHE A 108 -1.39 -5.10 -10.74
CA PHE A 108 -1.76 -4.74 -12.10
C PHE A 108 -0.58 -4.02 -12.79
N PRO A 109 0.52 -4.72 -13.09
CA PRO A 109 1.70 -4.09 -13.68
C PRO A 109 1.37 -3.31 -14.96
N GLY A 110 1.79 -2.04 -15.02
CA GLY A 110 1.62 -1.17 -16.17
C GLY A 110 0.20 -0.64 -16.40
N LEU A 111 -0.74 -0.87 -15.48
CA LEU A 111 -2.06 -0.26 -15.52
C LEU A 111 -2.10 0.91 -14.55
N TYR A 112 -2.39 2.10 -15.09
CA TYR A 112 -2.61 3.32 -14.35
C TYR A 112 -3.99 3.89 -14.69
N GLY A 113 -4.61 4.59 -13.75
CA GLY A 113 -5.92 5.20 -14.00
C GLY A 113 -6.30 6.22 -12.96
N GLU A 114 -7.07 7.20 -13.39
CA GLU A 114 -7.70 8.16 -12.48
C GLU A 114 -8.76 7.47 -11.62
N VAL A 115 -8.67 7.68 -10.32
CA VAL A 115 -9.60 7.13 -9.33
C VAL A 115 -10.05 8.24 -8.38
N GLU A 116 -11.36 8.36 -8.20
CA GLU A 116 -11.93 9.23 -7.19
C GLU A 116 -11.88 8.56 -5.81
N ARG A 117 -11.29 9.26 -4.83
CA ARG A 117 -11.21 8.81 -3.44
C ARG A 117 -11.54 9.93 -2.45
N PRO A 118 -12.00 9.60 -1.25
CA PRO A 118 -12.03 10.55 -0.14
C PRO A 118 -10.64 11.17 0.08
N PHE A 119 -10.60 12.50 0.24
CA PHE A 119 -9.39 13.23 0.59
C PHE A 119 -8.90 12.93 2.01
N PHE A 120 -9.85 12.72 2.94
CA PHE A 120 -9.59 12.39 4.34
C PHE A 120 -10.16 11.01 4.67
N VAL A 121 -9.43 10.26 5.48
CA VAL A 121 -9.89 8.99 6.07
C VAL A 121 -9.48 8.91 7.54
N ARG A 122 -10.37 8.35 8.36
CA ARG A 122 -10.07 7.87 9.71
C ARG A 122 -10.22 6.36 9.75
N VAL A 123 -9.21 5.69 10.26
CA VAL A 123 -9.16 4.23 10.36
C VAL A 123 -8.82 3.81 11.78
N GLU A 124 -9.63 2.92 12.35
CA GLU A 124 -9.26 2.15 13.52
C GLU A 124 -8.56 0.86 13.08
N ALA A 125 -7.42 0.54 13.67
CA ALA A 125 -6.66 -0.67 13.36
C ALA A 125 -6.00 -1.24 14.63
N GLN A 126 -5.35 -2.38 14.48
CA GLN A 126 -4.57 -2.99 15.54
C GLN A 126 -3.10 -3.03 15.14
N GLU A 127 -2.23 -2.77 16.10
CA GLU A 127 -0.78 -2.98 15.99
C GLU A 127 -0.45 -4.47 15.90
N ARG A 128 0.82 -4.79 15.63
CA ARG A 128 1.34 -6.17 15.58
C ARG A 128 1.19 -6.95 16.90
N ASP A 129 0.97 -6.27 18.02
CA ASP A 129 0.73 -6.87 19.35
C ASP A 129 -0.75 -6.95 19.73
N GLY A 130 -1.64 -6.42 18.87
CA GLY A 130 -3.09 -6.40 19.06
C GLY A 130 -3.62 -5.16 19.76
N SER A 131 -2.79 -4.20 20.15
CA SER A 131 -3.24 -2.93 20.72
C SER A 131 -3.98 -2.11 19.65
N LEU A 132 -5.09 -1.49 20.04
CA LEU A 132 -5.90 -0.64 19.17
C LEU A 132 -5.26 0.75 19.03
N TYR A 133 -5.33 1.29 17.83
CA TYR A 133 -4.94 2.67 17.55
C TYR A 133 -5.82 3.25 16.42
N GLU A 134 -5.77 4.57 16.28
CA GLU A 134 -6.52 5.31 15.26
C GLU A 134 -5.54 6.09 14.39
N ILE A 135 -5.83 6.15 13.08
CA ILE A 135 -5.07 6.88 12.08
C ILE A 135 -6.01 7.91 11.46
N ASP A 136 -5.59 9.17 11.40
CA ASP A 136 -6.15 10.20 10.54
C ASP A 136 -5.16 10.46 9.41
N ALA A 137 -5.59 10.32 8.19
CA ALA A 137 -4.79 10.55 7.00
C ALA A 137 -5.52 11.41 5.98
N GLU A 138 -4.75 12.16 5.20
CA GLU A 138 -5.26 13.06 4.15
C GLU A 138 -4.48 12.82 2.85
N ASP A 139 -5.04 13.29 1.72
CA ASP A 139 -4.36 13.33 0.43
C ASP A 139 -3.86 11.93 -0.01
N TYR A 140 -2.62 11.85 -0.47
CA TYR A 140 -2.00 10.63 -0.98
C TYR A 140 -1.90 9.50 0.06
N GLU A 141 -1.66 9.83 1.35
CA GLU A 141 -1.65 8.85 2.42
C GLU A 141 -3.04 8.21 2.62
N ALA A 142 -4.11 9.03 2.60
CA ALA A 142 -5.48 8.52 2.67
C ALA A 142 -5.79 7.61 1.48
N ARG A 143 -5.35 7.97 0.29
CA ARG A 143 -5.47 7.19 -0.95
C ARG A 143 -4.79 5.83 -0.82
N ALA A 144 -3.54 5.79 -0.38
CA ALA A 144 -2.76 4.57 -0.20
C ALA A 144 -3.40 3.62 0.83
N ILE A 145 -3.87 4.15 1.96
CA ILE A 145 -4.58 3.42 3.01
C ILE A 145 -5.88 2.82 2.46
N LEU A 146 -6.70 3.62 1.76
CA LEU A 146 -7.98 3.17 1.20
C LEU A 146 -7.79 2.13 0.11
N HIS A 147 -6.76 2.26 -0.75
CA HIS A 147 -6.40 1.28 -1.75
C HIS A 147 -6.02 -0.06 -1.10
N ALA A 148 -5.22 -0.03 -0.04
CA ALA A 148 -4.83 -1.23 0.69
C ALA A 148 -6.05 -1.90 1.39
N ILE A 149 -6.95 -1.12 1.97
CA ILE A 149 -8.20 -1.63 2.59
C ILE A 149 -9.14 -2.22 1.54
N ASP A 150 -9.23 -1.65 0.34
CA ASP A 150 -9.99 -2.23 -0.77
C ASP A 150 -9.54 -3.66 -1.07
N HIS A 151 -8.23 -3.90 -1.16
CA HIS A 151 -7.69 -5.26 -1.34
C HIS A 151 -8.13 -6.23 -0.24
N LEU A 152 -8.21 -5.77 1.03
CA LEU A 152 -8.70 -6.60 2.14
C LEU A 152 -10.19 -6.96 2.02
N ASN A 153 -10.94 -6.15 1.30
CA ASN A 153 -12.36 -6.35 1.02
C ASN A 153 -12.62 -7.06 -0.32
N GLY A 154 -11.56 -7.48 -1.03
CA GLY A 154 -11.65 -8.10 -2.35
C GLY A 154 -12.05 -7.14 -3.47
N VAL A 155 -11.93 -5.84 -3.24
CA VAL A 155 -12.18 -4.77 -4.21
C VAL A 155 -10.86 -4.39 -4.87
N LEU A 156 -10.84 -4.35 -6.20
CA LEU A 156 -9.67 -4.01 -6.98
C LEU A 156 -9.83 -2.65 -7.64
N PHE A 157 -8.73 -1.90 -7.74
CA PHE A 157 -8.75 -0.52 -8.22
C PHE A 157 -9.23 -0.39 -9.66
N ASP A 158 -9.03 -1.42 -10.51
CA ASP A 158 -9.52 -1.47 -11.89
C ASP A 158 -11.04 -1.24 -11.98
N SER A 159 -11.78 -1.67 -10.96
CA SER A 159 -13.24 -1.44 -10.86
C SER A 159 -13.61 0.00 -10.48
N LYS A 160 -12.64 0.80 -10.05
CA LYS A 160 -12.81 2.20 -9.63
C LYS A 160 -12.23 3.21 -10.63
N ILE A 161 -11.52 2.73 -11.66
CA ILE A 161 -10.94 3.59 -12.69
C ILE A 161 -12.02 4.36 -13.44
N ILE A 162 -11.92 5.68 -13.44
CA ILE A 162 -12.75 6.60 -14.20
C ILE A 162 -12.21 6.76 -15.62
N ARG A 163 -10.88 6.90 -15.74
CA ARG A 163 -10.13 7.02 -16.98
C ARG A 163 -8.84 6.22 -16.87
N VAL A 164 -8.54 5.40 -17.86
CA VAL A 164 -7.23 4.76 -17.97
C VAL A 164 -6.22 5.79 -18.44
N VAL A 165 -5.05 5.83 -17.81
CA VAL A 165 -3.94 6.72 -18.13
C VAL A 165 -2.87 5.93 -18.87
N ASP A 166 -2.36 6.49 -19.97
CA ASP A 166 -1.23 5.89 -20.69
C ASP A 166 0.04 6.03 -19.81
N PRO A 167 0.85 4.98 -19.65
CA PRO A 167 2.11 5.09 -18.91
C PRO A 167 3.01 6.24 -19.38
N ALA A 168 3.03 6.56 -20.67
CA ALA A 168 3.79 7.67 -21.20
C ALA A 168 3.25 9.05 -20.74
N GLU A 169 1.92 9.19 -20.59
CA GLU A 169 1.29 10.39 -20.04
C GLU A 169 1.66 10.57 -18.55
N PHE A 170 1.74 9.47 -17.81
CA PHE A 170 2.12 9.48 -16.41
C PHE A 170 3.60 9.93 -16.22
N GLU A 171 4.52 9.38 -17.02
CA GLU A 171 5.94 9.76 -16.97
C GLU A 171 6.16 11.26 -17.30
N GLU A 172 5.41 11.82 -18.26
CA GLU A 172 5.47 13.25 -18.60
C GLU A 172 5.01 14.15 -17.45
N MET A 173 4.00 13.72 -16.67
CA MET A 173 3.48 14.47 -15.51
C MET A 173 4.49 14.48 -14.36
N ASP A 174 5.10 13.36 -14.04
CA ASP A 174 6.13 13.25 -12.99
C ASP A 174 7.35 14.15 -13.31
N GLU A 175 7.79 14.19 -14.58
CA GLU A 175 8.90 15.07 -15.00
C GLU A 175 8.55 16.58 -14.86
N GLU A 176 7.29 16.96 -15.08
CA GLU A 176 6.82 18.36 -14.93
C GLU A 176 6.73 18.78 -13.45
N GLU A 177 6.30 17.88 -12.55
CA GLU A 177 6.26 18.14 -11.11
C GLU A 177 7.66 18.28 -10.51
N GLU A 178 8.60 17.38 -10.83
CA GLU A 178 9.98 17.49 -10.38
C GLU A 178 10.69 18.77 -10.87
N ALA A 179 10.34 19.26 -12.06
CA ALA A 179 10.87 20.49 -12.60
C ALA A 179 10.33 21.76 -11.89
N SER A 180 9.10 21.70 -11.36
CA SER A 180 8.46 22.81 -10.66
C SER A 180 8.94 23.01 -9.23
N ASP A 181 9.40 21.97 -8.56
CA ASP A 181 9.90 22.02 -7.18
C ASP A 181 11.34 22.55 -7.06
N HIS A 182 12.00 22.81 -8.18
CA HIS A 182 13.39 23.29 -8.23
C HIS A 182 13.53 24.78 -8.58
N ASP A 183 12.43 25.53 -8.71
CA ASP A 183 12.39 26.98 -8.95
C ASP A 183 11.93 27.73 -7.66
#